data_b3a151c81d33155b63fc70ec662d7078
#
_entry.id   b3a151c81d33155b63fc70ec662d7078
#
_cell.length_a   1.000
_cell.length_b   1.000
_cell.length_c   1.000
_cell.angle_alpha   90.00
_cell.angle_beta   90.00
_cell.angle_gamma   90.00
#
_symmetry.space_group_name_H-M   'P 1'
#
loop_
_entity.id
_entity.type
_entity.pdbx_description
1 polymer ?
#
loop_
_entity_poly.entity_id
_entity_poly.type
_entity_poly.pdbx_seq_one_letter_code
_entity_poly.pdbx_strand_id
1 'polypeptide(L)'
;MTVQLVHVADLHFGGVADIRQIEALEAMLPDLRPDAVVIGGDLSQRARHGEFQRARAFARIAAQTAPVLAIPGNHDVQWWWRPFVPFGKNVLYQKYRGYFGDDLTPTLTIPGAALIASALTSHGVAWGSLTTRLRDIAVKGHLPKSEFLRVQRLFSEAATGIPRVLVLHHNVLRGEISHRMGLARWRQAQRRIVESGADVVLCGHDHQEGADVLAGKVVVSTAGTLSTRSRGGRPSCFNFVTIEPTAVHITFFRWEAERGRFHASDTFAFGRGAGKVERREAGAVPVAQARG
;
A
#
# COMPACT_ATOMS: atom_id res chain seq x y z
N MET A 1 -16.93 8.19 12.90
CA MET A 1 -16.19 9.17 12.08
C MET A 1 -15.81 8.51 10.77
N THR A 2 -15.72 9.26 9.68
CA THR A 2 -15.25 8.79 8.39
C THR A 2 -13.77 9.08 8.25
N VAL A 3 -13.00 8.15 7.69
CA VAL A 3 -11.56 8.30 7.40
C VAL A 3 -11.34 8.18 5.90
N GLN A 4 -10.59 9.13 5.34
CA GLN A 4 -10.27 9.20 3.92
C GLN A 4 -8.77 9.07 3.69
N LEU A 5 -8.35 8.07 2.92
CA LEU A 5 -6.95 7.77 2.66
C LEU A 5 -6.67 7.83 1.16
N VAL A 6 -5.62 8.53 0.77
CA VAL A 6 -4.99 8.33 -0.54
C VAL A 6 -4.02 7.18 -0.40
N HIS A 7 -4.21 6.13 -1.19
CA HIS A 7 -3.36 4.94 -1.21
C HIS A 7 -2.65 4.80 -2.55
N VAL A 8 -1.35 5.01 -2.54
CA VAL A 8 -0.45 4.83 -3.68
C VAL A 8 0.62 3.80 -3.37
N ALA A 9 1.12 3.11 -4.38
CA ALA A 9 2.29 2.24 -4.30
C ALA A 9 3.00 2.21 -5.65
N ASP A 10 4.17 1.58 -5.69
CA ASP A 10 4.85 1.28 -6.95
C ASP A 10 5.13 2.54 -7.79
N LEU A 11 5.65 3.60 -7.15
CA LEU A 11 6.03 4.86 -7.80
C LEU A 11 7.26 4.69 -8.70
N HIS A 12 8.17 3.80 -8.30
CA HIS A 12 9.36 3.42 -9.06
C HIS A 12 10.15 4.61 -9.59
N PHE A 13 10.39 5.62 -8.75
CA PHE A 13 11.25 6.74 -9.13
C PHE A 13 12.55 6.23 -9.75
N GLY A 14 12.85 6.71 -10.96
CA GLY A 14 13.91 6.22 -11.83
C GLY A 14 13.48 6.26 -13.29
N GLY A 15 13.96 5.34 -14.11
CA GLY A 15 13.69 5.34 -15.55
C GLY A 15 12.28 4.92 -15.97
N VAL A 16 11.44 4.49 -15.04
CA VAL A 16 10.07 4.00 -15.35
C VAL A 16 8.96 4.81 -14.68
N ALA A 17 9.28 5.72 -13.77
CA ALA A 17 8.29 6.64 -13.20
C ALA A 17 7.73 7.56 -14.28
N ASP A 18 6.42 7.76 -14.32
CA ASP A 18 5.81 8.81 -15.13
C ASP A 18 5.62 10.07 -14.26
N ILE A 19 6.50 11.04 -14.46
CA ILE A 19 6.53 12.28 -13.65
C ILE A 19 5.24 13.09 -13.82
N ARG A 20 4.62 13.08 -15.00
CA ARG A 20 3.34 13.77 -15.23
C ARG A 20 2.23 13.22 -14.34
N GLN A 21 2.21 11.90 -14.11
CA GLN A 21 1.23 11.28 -13.23
C GLN A 21 1.48 11.65 -11.76
N ILE A 22 2.76 11.73 -11.37
CA ILE A 22 3.13 12.11 -10.00
C ILE A 22 2.75 13.57 -9.74
N GLU A 23 3.09 14.48 -10.66
CA GLU A 23 2.73 15.91 -10.57
C GLU A 23 1.22 16.12 -10.59
N ALA A 24 0.48 15.35 -11.40
CA ALA A 24 -0.98 15.40 -11.42
C ALA A 24 -1.61 14.94 -10.09
N LEU A 25 -1.05 13.91 -9.45
CA LEU A 25 -1.49 13.51 -8.11
C LEU A 25 -1.15 14.57 -7.07
N GLU A 26 0.07 15.12 -7.09
CA GLU A 26 0.48 16.21 -6.19
C GLU A 26 -0.49 17.39 -6.27
N ALA A 27 -0.86 17.80 -7.48
CA ALA A 27 -1.80 18.89 -7.71
C ALA A 27 -3.24 18.56 -7.24
N MET A 28 -3.62 17.28 -7.24
CA MET A 28 -4.96 16.83 -6.83
C MET A 28 -5.11 16.65 -5.31
N LEU A 29 -4.03 16.39 -4.58
CA LEU A 29 -4.09 16.10 -3.13
C LEU A 29 -4.86 17.15 -2.31
N PRO A 30 -4.69 18.47 -2.51
CA PRO A 30 -5.43 19.47 -1.77
C PRO A 30 -6.95 19.40 -1.96
N ASP A 31 -7.41 19.01 -3.15
CA ASP A 31 -8.83 18.87 -3.46
C ASP A 31 -9.43 17.58 -2.89
N LEU A 32 -8.63 16.51 -2.84
CA LEU A 32 -9.03 15.22 -2.25
C LEU A 32 -9.19 15.29 -0.73
N ARG A 33 -8.47 16.19 -0.05
CA ARG A 33 -8.50 16.41 1.41
C ARG A 33 -8.41 15.10 2.21
N PRO A 34 -7.43 14.22 1.96
CA PRO A 34 -7.33 12.99 2.70
C PRO A 34 -6.94 13.24 4.17
N ASP A 35 -7.34 12.34 5.05
CA ASP A 35 -6.87 12.33 6.45
C ASP A 35 -5.44 11.76 6.55
N ALA A 36 -4.99 10.98 5.57
CA ALA A 36 -3.60 10.55 5.41
C ALA A 36 -3.29 10.12 3.96
N VAL A 37 -2.01 10.21 3.60
CA VAL A 37 -1.46 9.64 2.37
C VAL A 37 -0.61 8.42 2.73
N VAL A 38 -0.95 7.25 2.18
CA VAL A 38 -0.23 5.99 2.40
C VAL A 38 0.55 5.61 1.14
N ILE A 39 1.88 5.50 1.28
CA ILE A 39 2.78 5.07 0.21
C ILE A 39 3.21 3.63 0.49
N GLY A 40 2.60 2.68 -0.21
CA GLY A 40 2.67 1.24 0.00
C GLY A 40 3.94 0.55 -0.51
N GLY A 41 5.06 1.26 -0.64
CA GLY A 41 6.35 0.70 -1.06
C GLY A 41 6.66 0.84 -2.54
N ASP A 42 7.85 0.34 -2.93
CA ASP A 42 8.45 0.51 -4.25
C ASP A 42 8.51 1.97 -4.69
N LEU A 43 9.04 2.80 -3.77
CA LEU A 43 9.29 4.21 -4.02
C LEU A 43 10.36 4.40 -5.09
N SER A 44 11.43 3.60 -5.04
CA SER A 44 12.55 3.63 -5.97
C SER A 44 12.53 2.44 -6.93
N GLN A 45 13.18 2.60 -8.08
CA GLN A 45 13.33 1.50 -9.04
C GLN A 45 14.50 0.57 -8.68
N ARG A 46 15.59 1.10 -8.14
CA ARG A 46 16.84 0.35 -7.87
C ARG A 46 17.57 0.83 -6.61
N ALA A 47 16.87 1.37 -5.64
CA ALA A 47 17.44 1.90 -4.41
C ALA A 47 18.63 2.86 -4.63
N ARG A 48 18.52 3.78 -5.61
CA ARG A 48 19.53 4.81 -5.89
C ARG A 48 19.25 6.09 -5.13
N HIS A 49 20.29 6.85 -4.81
CA HIS A 49 20.14 8.11 -4.08
C HIS A 49 19.21 9.11 -4.79
N GLY A 50 19.38 9.33 -6.09
CA GLY A 50 18.53 10.24 -6.87
C GLY A 50 17.07 9.79 -6.94
N GLU A 51 16.80 8.48 -6.89
CA GLU A 51 15.45 7.92 -6.86
C GLU A 51 14.79 8.22 -5.50
N PHE A 52 15.50 7.98 -4.40
CA PHE A 52 15.01 8.31 -3.06
C PHE A 52 14.88 9.82 -2.80
N GLN A 53 15.75 10.65 -3.39
CA GLN A 53 15.58 12.11 -3.33
C GLN A 53 14.24 12.56 -3.91
N ARG A 54 13.87 12.03 -5.09
CA ARG A 54 12.58 12.33 -5.73
C ARG A 54 11.41 11.77 -4.92
N ALA A 55 11.51 10.53 -4.44
CA ALA A 55 10.49 9.93 -3.59
C ALA A 55 10.26 10.75 -2.29
N ARG A 56 11.33 11.22 -1.67
CA ARG A 56 11.24 12.11 -0.49
C ARG A 56 10.62 13.46 -0.84
N ALA A 57 10.91 14.02 -2.02
CA ALA A 57 10.30 15.28 -2.48
C ALA A 57 8.78 15.09 -2.61
N PHE A 58 8.31 14.04 -3.29
CA PHE A 58 6.89 13.68 -3.36
C PHE A 58 6.26 13.56 -1.97
N ALA A 59 6.87 12.76 -1.07
CA ALA A 59 6.36 12.59 0.28
C ALA A 59 6.25 13.89 1.06
N ARG A 60 7.19 14.84 0.86
CA ARG A 60 7.15 16.17 1.47
C ARG A 60 6.03 17.05 0.91
N ILE A 61 5.78 16.99 -0.39
CA ILE A 61 4.66 17.70 -1.02
C ILE A 61 3.34 17.14 -0.48
N ALA A 62 3.19 15.82 -0.46
CA ALA A 62 2.01 15.17 0.10
C ALA A 62 1.78 15.53 1.59
N ALA A 63 2.87 15.65 2.36
CA ALA A 63 2.83 16.02 3.78
C ALA A 63 2.35 17.46 4.03
N GLN A 64 2.30 18.32 3.01
CA GLN A 64 1.67 19.65 3.11
C GLN A 64 0.15 19.58 3.17
N THR A 65 -0.42 18.49 2.64
CA THR A 65 -1.87 18.27 2.64
C THR A 65 -2.32 17.40 3.81
N ALA A 66 -1.63 16.28 4.08
CA ALA A 66 -2.00 15.33 5.12
C ALA A 66 -0.79 14.54 5.63
N PRO A 67 -0.85 13.96 6.84
CA PRO A 67 0.17 13.05 7.32
C PRO A 67 0.49 11.94 6.33
N VAL A 68 1.78 11.62 6.15
CA VAL A 68 2.26 10.59 5.21
C VAL A 68 2.81 9.40 5.98
N LEU A 69 2.33 8.21 5.63
CA LEU A 69 2.92 6.95 6.04
C LEU A 69 3.55 6.28 4.82
N ALA A 70 4.87 6.09 4.83
CA ALA A 70 5.60 5.42 3.76
C ALA A 70 6.32 4.19 4.28
N ILE A 71 6.28 3.09 3.52
CA ILE A 71 6.98 1.84 3.82
C ILE A 71 7.90 1.45 2.65
N PRO A 72 8.96 0.65 2.89
CA PRO A 72 9.78 0.15 1.80
C PRO A 72 9.11 -1.03 1.06
N GLY A 73 9.22 -1.03 -0.28
CA GLY A 73 8.93 -2.18 -1.11
C GLY A 73 10.17 -3.03 -1.40
N ASN A 74 10.07 -4.01 -2.30
CA ASN A 74 11.21 -4.88 -2.62
C ASN A 74 12.26 -4.18 -3.52
N HIS A 75 11.88 -3.17 -4.30
CA HIS A 75 12.79 -2.35 -5.07
C HIS A 75 13.59 -1.33 -4.22
N ASP A 76 13.11 -1.02 -3.02
CA ASP A 76 13.76 -0.11 -2.09
C ASP A 76 14.87 -0.78 -1.27
N VAL A 77 14.97 -2.10 -1.36
CA VAL A 77 15.99 -2.90 -0.69
C VAL A 77 17.24 -3.00 -1.57
N GLN A 78 18.42 -2.78 -0.99
CA GLN A 78 19.71 -2.75 -1.73
C GLN A 78 20.24 -4.12 -2.18
N TRP A 79 19.43 -5.15 -2.28
CA TRP A 79 19.86 -6.49 -2.63
C TRP A 79 20.43 -6.62 -4.06
N TRP A 80 19.98 -5.80 -5.00
CA TRP A 80 20.48 -5.76 -6.38
C TRP A 80 21.99 -5.48 -6.48
N TRP A 81 22.51 -4.75 -5.49
CA TRP A 81 23.92 -4.35 -5.44
C TRP A 81 24.73 -5.23 -4.50
N ARG A 82 24.09 -5.98 -3.62
CA ARG A 82 24.72 -6.82 -2.59
C ARG A 82 23.88 -8.07 -2.33
N PRO A 83 23.69 -8.96 -3.34
CA PRO A 83 22.81 -10.12 -3.21
C PRO A 83 23.29 -11.11 -2.14
N PHE A 84 24.60 -11.07 -1.80
CA PHE A 84 25.26 -11.97 -0.86
C PHE A 84 25.76 -11.27 0.39
N VAL A 85 25.09 -10.23 0.88
CA VAL A 85 25.46 -9.63 2.17
C VAL A 85 25.03 -10.58 3.29
N PRO A 86 25.95 -11.35 3.89
CA PRO A 86 25.60 -12.35 4.90
C PRO A 86 25.17 -11.74 6.24
N PHE A 87 25.34 -10.43 6.43
CA PHE A 87 25.24 -9.80 7.74
C PHE A 87 24.32 -8.58 7.75
N GLY A 88 23.08 -8.80 8.24
CA GLY A 88 22.29 -7.82 8.91
C GLY A 88 21.29 -7.06 8.04
N LYS A 89 20.04 -7.07 8.48
CA LYS A 89 18.92 -6.25 7.97
C LYS A 89 19.26 -4.76 7.86
N ASN A 90 20.21 -4.27 8.65
CA ASN A 90 20.60 -2.86 8.70
C ASN A 90 21.21 -2.34 7.39
N VAL A 91 21.97 -3.17 6.67
CA VAL A 91 22.62 -2.76 5.42
C VAL A 91 21.62 -2.71 4.25
N LEU A 92 20.64 -3.62 4.23
CA LEU A 92 19.67 -3.71 3.15
C LEU A 92 18.83 -2.44 2.99
N TYR A 93 18.53 -1.76 4.08
CA TYR A 93 17.67 -0.57 4.12
C TYR A 93 18.43 0.73 4.38
N GLN A 94 19.76 0.71 4.39
CA GLN A 94 20.59 1.86 4.78
C GLN A 94 20.22 3.13 3.99
N LYS A 95 20.04 3.01 2.67
CA LYS A 95 19.65 4.15 1.84
C LYS A 95 18.22 4.60 2.14
N TYR A 96 17.27 3.67 2.22
CA TYR A 96 15.89 4.00 2.57
C TYR A 96 15.85 4.81 3.88
N ARG A 97 16.53 4.31 4.93
CA ARG A 97 16.61 5.00 6.23
C ARG A 97 17.19 6.40 6.15
N GLY A 98 18.18 6.62 5.32
CA GLY A 98 18.77 7.95 5.12
C GLY A 98 17.79 8.98 4.56
N TYR A 99 16.68 8.56 3.97
CA TYR A 99 15.66 9.44 3.39
C TYR A 99 14.33 9.44 4.14
N PHE A 100 13.93 8.31 4.72
CA PHE A 100 12.61 8.12 5.34
C PHE A 100 12.67 7.86 6.85
N GLY A 101 13.85 7.80 7.44
CA GLY A 101 14.05 7.53 8.86
C GLY A 101 14.27 6.05 9.18
N ASP A 102 14.63 5.78 10.43
CA ASP A 102 15.07 4.45 10.86
C ASP A 102 13.93 3.45 11.00
N ASP A 103 12.70 3.90 11.18
CA ASP A 103 11.54 3.04 11.31
C ASP A 103 11.06 2.54 9.94
N LEU A 104 11.20 1.23 9.73
CA LEU A 104 10.75 0.54 8.50
C LEU A 104 9.28 0.12 8.57
N THR A 105 8.67 0.25 9.74
CA THR A 105 7.30 -0.18 10.02
C THR A 105 6.52 0.87 10.81
N PRO A 106 6.46 2.10 10.27
CA PRO A 106 5.83 3.22 10.95
C PRO A 106 4.35 2.93 11.25
N THR A 107 3.86 3.58 12.29
CA THR A 107 2.45 3.65 12.63
C THR A 107 1.96 5.08 12.52
N LEU A 108 0.70 5.25 12.15
CA LEU A 108 0.05 6.55 12.10
C LEU A 108 -1.32 6.45 12.79
N THR A 109 -1.53 7.28 13.79
CA THR A 109 -2.83 7.39 14.45
C THR A 109 -3.54 8.64 13.95
N ILE A 110 -4.75 8.47 13.41
CA ILE A 110 -5.68 9.57 13.15
C ILE A 110 -6.55 9.66 14.40
N PRO A 111 -6.41 10.73 15.23
CA PRO A 111 -7.03 10.80 16.55
C PRO A 111 -8.55 10.53 16.51
N GLY A 112 -9.01 9.54 17.28
CA GLY A 112 -10.42 9.16 17.37
C GLY A 112 -11.02 8.55 16.09
N ALA A 113 -10.22 8.34 15.03
CA ALA A 113 -10.73 7.95 13.73
C ALA A 113 -10.13 6.65 13.17
N ALA A 114 -8.81 6.44 13.24
CA ALA A 114 -8.18 5.20 12.77
C ALA A 114 -6.78 4.96 13.37
N LEU A 115 -6.38 3.70 13.43
CA LEU A 115 -4.99 3.26 13.64
C LEU A 115 -4.47 2.59 12.37
N ILE A 116 -3.44 3.16 11.78
CA ILE A 116 -2.74 2.62 10.61
C ILE A 116 -1.41 2.04 11.09
N ALA A 117 -1.23 0.74 10.99
CA ALA A 117 0.01 0.04 11.31
C ALA A 117 0.58 -0.60 10.05
N SER A 118 1.89 -0.57 9.90
CA SER A 118 2.53 -1.22 8.76
C SER A 118 3.26 -2.50 9.17
N ALA A 119 3.50 -3.40 8.22
CA ALA A 119 4.29 -4.62 8.41
C ALA A 119 5.34 -4.74 7.30
N LEU A 120 6.57 -5.02 7.68
CA LEU A 120 7.66 -5.23 6.74
C LEU A 120 7.53 -6.60 6.08
N THR A 121 7.39 -6.60 4.75
CA THR A 121 7.34 -7.81 3.94
C THR A 121 8.47 -7.92 2.92
N SER A 122 9.22 -6.85 2.72
CA SER A 122 10.35 -6.76 1.78
C SER A 122 11.65 -7.10 2.50
N HIS A 123 12.20 -8.28 2.28
CA HIS A 123 13.37 -8.77 3.01
C HIS A 123 14.56 -9.12 2.10
N GLY A 124 14.48 -8.75 0.81
CA GLY A 124 15.45 -9.20 -0.18
C GLY A 124 15.46 -10.72 -0.29
N VAL A 125 16.65 -11.31 -0.44
CA VAL A 125 16.82 -12.77 -0.44
C VAL A 125 16.84 -13.27 1.01
N ALA A 126 15.70 -13.65 1.53
CA ALA A 126 15.55 -14.16 2.87
C ALA A 126 14.97 -15.57 2.87
N TRP A 127 15.32 -16.38 3.88
CA TRP A 127 14.83 -17.76 4.01
C TRP A 127 13.28 -17.86 3.96
N GLY A 128 12.60 -16.89 4.55
CA GLY A 128 11.13 -16.83 4.58
C GLY A 128 10.48 -16.50 3.23
N SER A 129 11.21 -15.85 2.32
CA SER A 129 10.77 -15.50 0.96
C SER A 129 11.21 -16.48 -0.12
N LEU A 130 12.01 -17.49 0.23
CA LEU A 130 12.43 -18.51 -0.73
C LEU A 130 11.23 -19.35 -1.22
N THR A 131 11.20 -19.57 -2.51
CA THR A 131 10.23 -20.41 -3.21
C THR A 131 10.98 -21.38 -4.11
N THR A 132 10.28 -22.38 -4.65
CA THR A 132 10.84 -23.34 -5.60
C THR A 132 11.16 -22.74 -6.98
N ARG A 133 10.79 -21.46 -7.20
CA ARG A 133 10.98 -20.79 -8.49
C ARG A 133 12.08 -19.74 -8.37
N LEU A 134 13.20 -19.92 -9.06
CA LEU A 134 14.32 -18.99 -9.06
C LEU A 134 13.92 -17.54 -9.41
N ARG A 135 12.98 -17.36 -10.33
CA ARG A 135 12.46 -16.05 -10.74
C ARG A 135 11.72 -15.27 -9.63
N ASP A 136 11.33 -15.95 -8.57
CA ASP A 136 10.60 -15.37 -7.44
C ASP A 136 11.56 -14.93 -6.31
N ILE A 137 12.86 -15.22 -6.44
CA ILE A 137 13.89 -14.83 -5.45
C ILE A 137 13.92 -13.31 -5.34
N ALA A 138 13.85 -12.80 -4.11
CA ALA A 138 13.80 -11.39 -3.74
C ALA A 138 12.61 -10.58 -4.31
N VAL A 139 11.77 -11.18 -5.15
CA VAL A 139 10.53 -10.57 -5.64
C VAL A 139 9.39 -10.85 -4.68
N LYS A 140 9.31 -12.08 -4.15
CA LYS A 140 8.27 -12.43 -3.18
C LYS A 140 8.58 -11.92 -1.79
N GLY A 141 7.56 -11.33 -1.19
CA GLY A 141 7.61 -10.91 0.20
C GLY A 141 7.45 -12.07 1.17
N HIS A 142 7.67 -11.76 2.43
CA HIS A 142 7.44 -12.66 3.56
C HIS A 142 6.87 -11.85 4.72
N LEU A 143 5.79 -12.35 5.33
CA LEU A 143 5.23 -11.80 6.57
C LEU A 143 5.72 -12.63 7.76
N PRO A 144 6.78 -12.19 8.50
CA PRO A 144 7.30 -12.90 9.67
C PRO A 144 6.28 -12.99 10.80
N LYS A 145 6.45 -13.98 11.68
CA LYS A 145 5.64 -14.10 12.90
C LYS A 145 5.82 -12.89 13.81
N SER A 146 7.04 -12.35 13.90
CA SER A 146 7.33 -11.15 14.69
C SER A 146 6.54 -9.93 14.24
N GLU A 147 6.45 -9.69 12.93
CA GLU A 147 5.65 -8.59 12.37
C GLU A 147 4.16 -8.78 12.66
N PHE A 148 3.66 -9.98 12.45
CA PHE A 148 2.28 -10.32 12.79
C PHE A 148 1.95 -10.05 14.27
N LEU A 149 2.77 -10.56 15.20
CA LEU A 149 2.54 -10.37 16.63
C LEU A 149 2.64 -8.90 17.05
N ARG A 150 3.55 -8.13 16.43
CA ARG A 150 3.65 -6.69 16.68
C ARG A 150 2.38 -5.95 16.26
N VAL A 151 1.90 -6.21 15.03
CA VAL A 151 0.66 -5.60 14.52
C VAL A 151 -0.55 -6.02 15.35
N GLN A 152 -0.67 -7.32 15.68
CA GLN A 152 -1.75 -7.84 16.50
C GLN A 152 -1.82 -7.13 17.86
N ARG A 153 -0.68 -6.93 18.52
CA ARG A 153 -0.60 -6.19 19.78
C ARG A 153 -1.05 -4.73 19.60
N LEU A 154 -0.52 -4.01 18.61
CA LEU A 154 -0.94 -2.63 18.33
C LEU A 154 -2.45 -2.52 18.12
N PHE A 155 -3.04 -3.44 17.38
CA PHE A 155 -4.47 -3.43 17.12
C PHE A 155 -5.30 -3.85 18.34
N SER A 156 -4.77 -4.69 19.22
CA SER A 156 -5.45 -5.04 20.47
C SER A 156 -5.45 -3.92 21.51
N GLU A 157 -4.43 -3.06 21.47
CA GLU A 157 -4.29 -1.88 22.32
C GLU A 157 -5.04 -0.65 21.78
N ALA A 158 -5.52 -0.71 20.52
CA ALA A 158 -6.27 0.38 19.91
C ALA A 158 -7.64 0.58 20.58
N ALA A 159 -8.10 1.82 20.62
CA ALA A 159 -9.42 2.14 21.15
C ALA A 159 -10.52 1.35 20.44
N THR A 160 -11.53 0.95 21.19
CA THR A 160 -12.67 0.18 20.66
C THR A 160 -13.43 1.00 19.61
N GLY A 161 -13.75 0.35 18.51
CA GLY A 161 -14.57 0.95 17.44
C GLY A 161 -13.82 1.76 16.38
N ILE A 162 -12.51 2.07 16.58
CA ILE A 162 -11.74 2.71 15.52
C ILE A 162 -11.27 1.68 14.47
N PRO A 163 -11.29 2.03 13.18
CA PRO A 163 -10.76 1.20 12.12
C PRO A 163 -9.26 0.89 12.29
N ARG A 164 -8.89 -0.36 12.02
CA ARG A 164 -7.54 -0.89 12.07
C ARG A 164 -7.06 -1.16 10.66
N VAL A 165 -6.13 -0.35 10.19
CA VAL A 165 -5.62 -0.42 8.81
C VAL A 165 -4.22 -1.01 8.84
N LEU A 166 -4.01 -2.12 8.14
CA LEU A 166 -2.70 -2.74 7.95
C LEU A 166 -2.13 -2.36 6.60
N VAL A 167 -0.91 -1.83 6.60
CA VAL A 167 -0.16 -1.49 5.37
C VAL A 167 0.99 -2.47 5.19
N LEU A 168 1.09 -3.07 4.02
CA LEU A 168 2.24 -3.89 3.63
C LEU A 168 2.43 -3.82 2.11
N HIS A 169 3.66 -4.01 1.63
CA HIS A 169 3.93 -3.80 0.21
C HIS A 169 3.32 -4.89 -0.69
N HIS A 170 3.59 -6.16 -0.41
CA HIS A 170 3.24 -7.26 -1.31
C HIS A 170 1.74 -7.58 -1.31
N ASN A 171 1.16 -7.78 -2.48
CA ASN A 171 -0.27 -8.13 -2.61
C ASN A 171 -0.62 -9.40 -1.84
N VAL A 172 -1.72 -9.33 -1.10
CA VAL A 172 -2.22 -10.40 -0.22
C VAL A 172 -3.24 -11.29 -0.90
N LEU A 173 -3.86 -10.79 -1.96
CA LEU A 173 -4.75 -11.53 -2.82
C LEU A 173 -4.05 -11.85 -4.14
N ARG A 174 -4.59 -12.82 -4.88
CA ARG A 174 -4.08 -13.16 -6.21
C ARG A 174 -4.39 -12.01 -7.16
N GLY A 175 -3.39 -11.49 -7.85
CA GLY A 175 -3.60 -10.49 -8.89
C GLY A 175 -4.51 -11.02 -10.01
N GLU A 176 -5.46 -10.22 -10.44
CA GLU A 176 -6.44 -10.61 -11.47
C GLU A 176 -5.76 -10.90 -12.82
N ILE A 177 -4.85 -10.03 -13.24
CA ILE A 177 -4.12 -10.15 -14.52
C ILE A 177 -2.88 -11.02 -14.36
N SER A 178 -2.09 -10.79 -13.29
CA SER A 178 -0.84 -11.50 -13.09
C SER A 178 -1.02 -12.95 -12.67
N HIS A 179 -2.16 -13.27 -12.06
CA HIS A 179 -2.46 -14.54 -11.39
C HIS A 179 -1.40 -14.93 -10.34
N ARG A 180 -0.70 -13.95 -9.76
CA ARG A 180 0.38 -14.14 -8.79
C ARG A 180 -0.03 -13.73 -7.39
N MET A 181 0.54 -14.44 -6.43
CA MET A 181 0.55 -14.04 -5.02
C MET A 181 1.86 -13.31 -4.75
N GLY A 182 1.81 -12.15 -4.09
CA GLY A 182 3.01 -11.39 -3.74
C GLY A 182 3.81 -12.02 -2.60
N LEU A 183 3.13 -12.69 -1.68
CA LEU A 183 3.75 -13.29 -0.49
C LEU A 183 4.13 -14.76 -0.70
N ALA A 184 5.33 -15.14 -0.29
CA ALA A 184 5.68 -16.54 -0.04
C ALA A 184 4.84 -17.08 1.13
N ARG A 185 4.50 -18.38 1.11
CA ARG A 185 3.62 -18.99 2.11
C ARG A 185 2.31 -18.21 2.32
N TRP A 186 1.73 -17.73 1.24
CA TRP A 186 0.60 -16.81 1.22
C TRP A 186 -0.59 -17.25 2.09
N ARG A 187 -0.91 -18.57 2.15
CA ARG A 187 -1.99 -19.07 3.02
C ARG A 187 -1.72 -18.78 4.50
N GLN A 188 -0.48 -18.90 4.94
CA GLN A 188 -0.07 -18.58 6.31
C GLN A 188 -0.11 -17.07 6.55
N ALA A 189 0.36 -16.28 5.57
CA ALA A 189 0.31 -14.83 5.64
C ALA A 189 -1.13 -14.31 5.73
N GLN A 190 -2.03 -14.83 4.90
CA GLN A 190 -3.46 -14.49 4.94
C GLN A 190 -4.10 -14.80 6.29
N ARG A 191 -3.83 -15.99 6.88
CA ARG A 191 -4.31 -16.33 8.23
C ARG A 191 -3.80 -15.31 9.26
N ARG A 192 -2.51 -14.99 9.26
CA ARG A 192 -1.93 -13.97 10.16
C ARG A 192 -2.59 -12.61 10.00
N ILE A 193 -2.87 -12.19 8.77
CA ILE A 193 -3.56 -10.92 8.50
C ILE A 193 -4.96 -10.93 9.11
N VAL A 194 -5.73 -11.97 8.91
CA VAL A 194 -7.07 -12.10 9.52
C VAL A 194 -7.00 -12.13 11.05
N GLU A 195 -6.04 -12.89 11.61
CA GLU A 195 -5.84 -13.03 13.06
C GLU A 195 -5.25 -11.76 13.70
N SER A 196 -4.67 -10.85 12.93
CA SER A 196 -4.15 -9.58 13.45
C SER A 196 -5.25 -8.61 13.90
N GLY A 197 -6.48 -8.83 13.47
CA GLY A 197 -7.59 -7.95 13.76
C GLY A 197 -7.67 -6.72 12.84
N ALA A 198 -6.99 -6.74 11.69
CA ALA A 198 -7.11 -5.69 10.69
C ALA A 198 -8.53 -5.66 10.09
N ASP A 199 -9.09 -4.48 9.92
CA ASP A 199 -10.34 -4.25 9.19
C ASP A 199 -10.09 -4.04 7.70
N VAL A 200 -8.99 -3.35 7.37
CA VAL A 200 -8.58 -2.99 6.01
C VAL A 200 -7.10 -3.30 5.82
N VAL A 201 -6.74 -3.82 4.65
CA VAL A 201 -5.35 -3.97 4.20
C VAL A 201 -5.10 -3.10 2.99
N LEU A 202 -4.01 -2.34 3.02
CA LEU A 202 -3.49 -1.57 1.89
C LEU A 202 -2.21 -2.23 1.40
N CYS A 203 -2.15 -2.61 0.13
CA CYS A 203 -0.97 -3.25 -0.47
C CYS A 203 -0.76 -2.83 -1.93
N GLY A 204 0.38 -3.17 -2.53
CA GLY A 204 0.76 -2.85 -3.91
C GLY A 204 1.41 -4.04 -4.61
N HIS A 205 2.61 -3.84 -5.21
CA HIS A 205 3.50 -4.83 -5.78
C HIS A 205 3.06 -5.43 -7.13
N ASP A 206 1.77 -5.60 -7.36
CA ASP A 206 1.30 -6.27 -8.57
C ASP A 206 1.10 -5.32 -9.75
N HIS A 207 1.27 -4.01 -9.53
CA HIS A 207 1.12 -2.94 -10.52
C HIS A 207 -0.25 -2.93 -11.19
N GLN A 208 -1.25 -3.46 -10.52
CA GLN A 208 -2.65 -3.40 -10.93
C GLN A 208 -3.51 -3.08 -9.72
N GLU A 209 -4.52 -2.26 -9.93
CA GLU A 209 -5.49 -1.93 -8.90
C GLU A 209 -6.39 -3.11 -8.58
N GLY A 210 -6.86 -3.18 -7.32
CA GLY A 210 -7.79 -4.21 -6.88
C GLY A 210 -8.54 -3.80 -5.62
N ALA A 211 -9.78 -4.25 -5.52
CA ALA A 211 -10.64 -4.06 -4.36
C ALA A 211 -11.45 -5.34 -4.12
N ASP A 212 -11.17 -6.03 -3.00
CA ASP A 212 -11.80 -7.32 -2.70
C ASP A 212 -11.75 -7.63 -1.20
N VAL A 213 -12.21 -8.78 -0.79
CA VAL A 213 -12.31 -9.21 0.61
C VAL A 213 -11.47 -10.45 0.86
N LEU A 214 -10.60 -10.40 1.86
CA LEU A 214 -9.85 -11.54 2.34
C LEU A 214 -10.67 -12.32 3.37
N ALA A 215 -10.94 -13.59 3.07
CA ALA A 215 -11.64 -14.56 3.93
C ALA A 215 -12.99 -14.07 4.48
N GLY A 216 -13.69 -13.19 3.76
CA GLY A 216 -14.97 -12.62 4.20
C GLY A 216 -14.86 -11.69 5.43
N LYS A 217 -13.67 -11.22 5.78
CA LYS A 217 -13.43 -10.48 7.03
C LYS A 217 -12.66 -9.18 6.86
N VAL A 218 -11.73 -9.10 5.94
CA VAL A 218 -10.80 -7.97 5.81
C VAL A 218 -10.92 -7.38 4.41
N VAL A 219 -11.21 -6.09 4.30
CA VAL A 219 -11.24 -5.38 3.02
C VAL A 219 -9.80 -5.19 2.53
N VAL A 220 -9.54 -5.47 1.27
CA VAL A 220 -8.20 -5.33 0.67
C VAL A 220 -8.24 -4.32 -0.46
N SER A 221 -7.44 -3.28 -0.34
CA SER A 221 -7.13 -2.33 -1.39
C SER A 221 -5.73 -2.64 -1.93
N THR A 222 -5.64 -3.04 -3.18
CA THR A 222 -4.36 -3.14 -3.89
C THR A 222 -4.20 -1.90 -4.75
N ALA A 223 -3.17 -1.09 -4.51
CA ALA A 223 -2.88 0.06 -5.36
C ALA A 223 -2.33 -0.41 -6.71
N GLY A 224 -2.62 0.36 -7.74
CA GLY A 224 -1.95 0.25 -9.02
C GLY A 224 -0.53 0.83 -8.97
N THR A 225 -0.05 1.37 -10.07
CA THR A 225 1.26 2.02 -10.16
C THR A 225 1.13 3.39 -10.82
N LEU A 226 2.01 4.33 -10.47
CA LEU A 226 2.18 5.61 -11.17
C LEU A 226 3.42 5.58 -12.06
N SER A 227 3.68 4.45 -12.67
CA SER A 227 4.80 4.24 -13.58
C SER A 227 4.33 3.66 -14.92
N THR A 228 5.23 3.59 -15.88
CA THR A 228 4.97 2.97 -17.19
C THR A 228 4.82 1.45 -17.13
N ARG A 229 4.76 0.86 -15.93
CA ARG A 229 4.70 -0.59 -15.68
C ARG A 229 3.32 -1.11 -15.31
N SER A 230 2.25 -0.38 -15.59
CA SER A 230 0.90 -0.90 -15.40
C SER A 230 0.69 -2.22 -16.14
N ARG A 231 -0.14 -3.11 -15.59
CA ARG A 231 -0.35 -4.44 -16.17
C ARG A 231 -1.57 -4.50 -17.08
N GLY A 232 -1.48 -5.38 -18.09
CA GLY A 232 -2.61 -5.76 -18.94
C GLY A 232 -3.20 -4.60 -19.74
N GLY A 233 -2.42 -3.56 -20.02
CA GLY A 233 -2.90 -2.39 -20.73
C GLY A 233 -3.85 -1.50 -19.90
N ARG A 234 -4.02 -1.79 -18.60
CA ARG A 234 -4.80 -0.90 -17.72
C ARG A 234 -4.08 0.44 -17.53
N PRO A 235 -4.82 1.55 -17.42
CA PRO A 235 -4.23 2.83 -17.04
C PRO A 235 -3.55 2.75 -15.67
N SER A 236 -2.55 3.60 -15.44
CA SER A 236 -2.00 3.80 -14.11
C SER A 236 -3.09 4.26 -13.15
N CYS A 237 -2.98 3.86 -11.88
CA CYS A 237 -4.06 4.05 -10.92
C CYS A 237 -3.52 4.22 -9.50
N PHE A 238 -4.16 5.11 -8.74
CA PHE A 238 -4.11 5.10 -7.29
C PHE A 238 -5.52 4.89 -6.71
N ASN A 239 -5.61 4.51 -5.44
CA ASN A 239 -6.89 4.26 -4.79
C ASN A 239 -7.20 5.37 -3.76
N PHE A 240 -8.46 5.75 -3.70
CA PHE A 240 -9.02 6.56 -2.63
C PHE A 240 -9.89 5.67 -1.75
N VAL A 241 -9.53 5.54 -0.48
CA VAL A 241 -10.18 4.62 0.45
C VAL A 241 -10.93 5.41 1.50
N THR A 242 -12.25 5.27 1.52
CA THR A 242 -13.13 5.88 2.53
C THR A 242 -13.60 4.81 3.50
N ILE A 243 -13.30 4.97 4.78
CA ILE A 243 -13.65 4.03 5.83
C ILE A 243 -14.69 4.69 6.73
N GLU A 244 -15.89 4.15 6.71
CA GLU A 244 -17.03 4.56 7.54
C GLU A 244 -17.27 3.53 8.65
N PRO A 245 -18.07 3.85 9.68
CA PRO A 245 -18.40 2.89 10.74
C PRO A 245 -18.98 1.57 10.22
N THR A 246 -19.78 1.62 9.16
CA THR A 246 -20.53 0.48 8.62
C THR A 246 -20.11 0.05 7.22
N ALA A 247 -19.19 0.78 6.57
CA ALA A 247 -18.78 0.49 5.21
C ALA A 247 -17.32 0.91 4.93
N VAL A 248 -16.73 0.30 3.92
CA VAL A 248 -15.48 0.75 3.29
C VAL A 248 -15.75 0.94 1.82
N HIS A 249 -15.36 2.09 1.28
CA HIS A 249 -15.40 2.37 -0.15
C HIS A 249 -14.00 2.50 -0.71
N ILE A 250 -13.74 1.85 -1.84
CA ILE A 250 -12.47 1.95 -2.56
C ILE A 250 -12.79 2.49 -3.95
N THR A 251 -12.36 3.71 -4.23
CA THR A 251 -12.51 4.37 -5.53
C THR A 251 -11.17 4.33 -6.26
N PHE A 252 -11.18 3.84 -7.48
CA PHE A 252 -10.02 3.86 -8.37
C PHE A 252 -9.93 5.19 -9.08
N PHE A 253 -8.77 5.85 -8.97
CA PHE A 253 -8.44 7.02 -9.74
C PHE A 253 -7.50 6.62 -10.87
N ARG A 254 -8.02 6.52 -12.10
CA ARG A 254 -7.26 6.10 -13.27
C ARG A 254 -6.73 7.27 -14.08
N TRP A 255 -5.53 7.07 -14.62
CA TRP A 255 -4.89 8.05 -15.49
C TRP A 255 -5.57 8.15 -16.85
N GLU A 256 -5.96 9.34 -17.23
CA GLU A 256 -6.49 9.68 -18.53
C GLU A 256 -5.39 10.41 -19.35
N ALA A 257 -4.66 9.65 -20.15
CA ALA A 257 -3.45 10.15 -20.83
C ALA A 257 -3.71 11.33 -21.77
N GLU A 258 -4.87 11.32 -22.45
CA GLU A 258 -5.26 12.40 -23.38
C GLU A 258 -5.51 13.72 -22.65
N ARG A 259 -6.00 13.67 -21.43
CA ARG A 259 -6.31 14.84 -20.61
C ARG A 259 -5.24 15.17 -19.59
N GLY A 260 -4.24 14.30 -19.43
CA GLY A 260 -3.14 14.49 -18.48
C GLY A 260 -3.59 14.60 -17.02
N ARG A 261 -4.63 13.85 -16.63
CA ARG A 261 -5.20 13.91 -15.28
C ARG A 261 -5.69 12.55 -14.79
N PHE A 262 -5.84 12.42 -13.50
CA PHE A 262 -6.59 11.32 -12.90
C PHE A 262 -8.08 11.64 -12.84
N HIS A 263 -8.92 10.62 -12.97
CA HIS A 263 -10.36 10.72 -12.78
C HIS A 263 -10.84 9.53 -11.95
N ALA A 264 -11.86 9.76 -11.13
CA ALA A 264 -12.56 8.70 -10.43
C ALA A 264 -13.27 7.80 -11.44
N SER A 265 -13.01 6.49 -11.37
CA SER A 265 -13.63 5.50 -12.26
C SER A 265 -14.55 4.57 -11.49
N ASP A 266 -14.07 3.37 -11.13
CA ASP A 266 -14.89 2.41 -10.39
C ASP A 266 -14.83 2.67 -8.89
N THR A 267 -15.97 2.52 -8.22
CA THR A 267 -16.05 2.52 -6.76
C THR A 267 -16.62 1.18 -6.29
N PHE A 268 -15.96 0.58 -5.32
CA PHE A 268 -16.38 -0.68 -4.69
C PHE A 268 -16.77 -0.42 -3.24
N ALA A 269 -17.95 -0.88 -2.83
CA ALA A 269 -18.45 -0.75 -1.48
C ALA A 269 -18.42 -2.10 -0.76
N PHE A 270 -17.96 -2.10 0.48
CA PHE A 270 -17.87 -3.26 1.34
C PHE A 270 -18.60 -2.94 2.66
N GLY A 271 -19.71 -3.63 2.93
CA GLY A 271 -20.43 -3.49 4.19
C GLY A 271 -19.62 -4.11 5.35
N ARG A 272 -19.52 -3.42 6.47
CA ARG A 272 -18.91 -3.89 7.71
C ARG A 272 -20.02 -4.19 8.72
N GLY A 273 -20.17 -5.43 9.16
CA GLY A 273 -21.18 -5.78 10.18
C GLY A 273 -20.97 -7.19 10.69
N ALA A 274 -21.21 -7.42 11.99
CA ALA A 274 -21.22 -8.71 12.66
C ALA A 274 -20.07 -9.68 12.31
N GLY A 275 -18.87 -9.15 12.04
CA GLY A 275 -17.67 -9.97 11.73
C GLY A 275 -17.62 -10.52 10.31
N LYS A 276 -18.53 -10.10 9.42
CA LYS A 276 -18.54 -10.46 8.00
C LYS A 276 -18.54 -9.22 7.13
N VAL A 277 -17.69 -9.25 6.10
CA VAL A 277 -17.61 -8.21 5.08
C VAL A 277 -18.20 -8.76 3.78
N GLU A 278 -19.12 -8.02 3.20
CA GLU A 278 -19.74 -8.36 1.92
C GLU A 278 -19.53 -7.23 0.91
N ARG A 279 -19.14 -7.62 -0.32
CA ARG A 279 -19.09 -6.69 -1.44
C ARG A 279 -20.52 -6.31 -1.83
N ARG A 280 -20.78 -5.02 -1.94
CA ARG A 280 -22.03 -4.45 -2.46
C ARG A 280 -21.74 -3.80 -3.80
N GLU A 281 -22.68 -3.86 -4.72
CA GLU A 281 -22.57 -3.05 -5.94
C GLU A 281 -22.65 -1.57 -5.54
N ALA A 282 -21.61 -0.81 -5.82
CA ALA A 282 -21.63 0.62 -5.62
C ALA A 282 -22.15 1.29 -6.89
N GLY A 283 -23.28 1.96 -6.78
CA GLY A 283 -23.60 3.03 -7.72
C GLY A 283 -22.51 4.12 -7.63
N ALA A 284 -22.34 4.91 -8.69
CA ALA A 284 -21.36 5.99 -8.72
C ALA A 284 -21.51 6.89 -7.49
N VAL A 285 -20.57 6.81 -6.54
CA VAL A 285 -20.54 7.71 -5.37
C VAL A 285 -19.75 8.94 -5.79
N PRO A 286 -20.34 10.15 -5.76
CA PRO A 286 -19.61 11.38 -6.03
C PRO A 286 -18.53 11.59 -4.97
N VAL A 287 -17.26 11.64 -5.37
CA VAL A 287 -16.11 11.88 -4.49
C VAL A 287 -16.10 13.31 -3.90
N ALA A 288 -17.01 14.18 -4.30
CA ALA A 288 -16.97 15.61 -4.04
C ALA A 288 -18.16 16.20 -3.26
N GLN A 289 -18.73 15.52 -2.27
CA GLN A 289 -19.79 16.15 -1.45
C GLN A 289 -19.77 15.84 0.05
N ALA A 290 -18.66 15.53 0.64
CA ALA A 290 -18.63 15.33 2.07
C ALA A 290 -17.66 16.30 2.74
N ARG A 291 -18.15 17.51 2.97
CA ARG A 291 -17.94 18.39 4.14
C ARG A 291 -18.37 19.82 3.77
N GLY A 292 -19.63 20.13 3.97
CA GLY A 292 -20.07 21.50 4.23
C GLY A 292 -19.68 21.86 5.65
#